data_1ea54f9d414cef81def5ff47ed804f8b
#
_entry.id   1ea54f9d414cef81def5ff47ed804f8b
#
_cell.length_a   1.000
_cell.length_b   1.000
_cell.length_c   1.000
_cell.angle_alpha   90.00
_cell.angle_beta   90.00
_cell.angle_gamma   90.00
#
_symmetry.space_group_name_H-M   'P 1'
#
loop_
_entity.id
_entity.type
_entity.pdbx_description
1 polymer ?
#
loop_
_entity_poly.entity_id
_entity_poly.type
_entity_poly.pdbx_seq_one_letter_code
_entity_poly.pdbx_strand_id
1 'polypeptide(L)' 'MADKTVKAQMPGTFYRRPDPESDVYAEEGDTVSAGDTVGLIEVMKSFHEVKTEEDGTITKFLVGNEDAVDAGQDLVELE' A
#
# COMPACT_ATOMS: atom_id res chain seq x y z
N MET A 1 5.70 -2.57 -17.96
CA MET A 1 6.56 -2.77 -16.80
C MET A 1 6.44 -1.58 -15.87
N ALA A 2 6.31 -1.83 -14.59
CA ALA A 2 6.18 -0.73 -13.63
C ALA A 2 7.52 -0.02 -13.45
N ASP A 3 7.49 1.30 -13.47
CA ASP A 3 8.69 2.12 -13.28
C ASP A 3 8.94 2.42 -11.82
N LYS A 4 7.91 2.27 -10.97
CA LYS A 4 7.94 2.66 -9.57
C LYS A 4 7.20 1.62 -8.73
N THR A 5 7.64 1.47 -7.49
CA THR A 5 6.94 0.59 -6.55
C THR A 5 6.83 1.30 -5.21
N VAL A 6 5.76 0.96 -4.48
CA VAL A 6 5.62 1.37 -3.08
C VAL A 6 6.05 0.17 -2.25
N LYS A 7 7.00 0.37 -1.35
CA LYS A 7 7.56 -0.70 -0.53
C LYS A 7 7.11 -0.57 0.92
N ALA A 8 7.07 -1.72 1.59
CA ALA A 8 6.82 -1.74 3.04
C ALA A 8 8.06 -1.18 3.74
N GLN A 9 7.85 -0.30 4.71
CA GLN A 9 8.97 0.25 5.49
C GLN A 9 9.24 -0.57 6.74
N MET A 10 8.33 -1.48 7.08
CA MET A 10 8.45 -2.33 8.25
C MET A 10 7.71 -3.63 8.04
N PRO A 11 8.06 -4.69 8.76
CA PRO A 11 7.29 -5.93 8.67
C PRO A 11 5.99 -5.79 9.44
N GLY A 12 4.96 -6.50 9.02
CA GLY A 12 3.66 -6.49 9.69
C GLY A 12 2.58 -7.07 8.81
N THR A 13 1.33 -6.68 9.07
CA THR A 13 0.19 -7.13 8.29
C THR A 13 -0.32 -5.96 7.46
N PHE A 14 -0.44 -6.18 6.16
CA PHE A 14 -0.87 -5.14 5.24
C PHE A 14 -2.40 -5.10 5.13
N TYR A 15 -2.96 -3.89 5.20
CA TYR A 15 -4.39 -3.69 5.00
C TYR A 15 -4.60 -2.67 3.90
N ARG A 16 -5.59 -2.93 3.03
CA ARG A 16 -5.95 -2.01 1.95
C ARG A 16 -6.96 -0.96 2.41
N ARG A 17 -7.55 -1.16 3.57
CA ARG A 17 -8.58 -0.27 4.13
C ARG A 17 -8.35 -0.07 5.63
N PRO A 18 -8.82 1.04 6.18
CA PRO A 18 -8.59 1.31 7.60
C PRO A 18 -9.38 0.40 8.54
N ASP A 19 -10.51 -0.12 8.08
CA ASP A 19 -11.32 -1.06 8.83
C ASP A 19 -12.22 -1.86 7.87
N PRO A 20 -12.84 -2.97 8.33
CA PRO A 20 -13.63 -3.84 7.44
C PRO A 20 -14.83 -3.17 6.80
N GLU A 21 -15.30 -2.05 7.36
CA GLU A 21 -16.49 -1.38 6.86
C GLU A 21 -16.17 -0.21 5.95
N SER A 22 -14.90 0.16 5.83
CA SER A 22 -14.48 1.28 4.99
C SER A 22 -14.04 0.81 3.62
N ASP A 23 -14.08 1.73 2.64
CA ASP A 23 -13.56 1.45 1.31
C ASP A 23 -12.03 1.35 1.35
N VAL A 24 -11.46 0.68 0.36
CA VAL A 24 -10.02 0.63 0.20
C VAL A 24 -9.49 2.05 -0.07
N TYR A 25 -8.24 2.29 0.34
CA TYR A 25 -7.61 3.60 0.12
C TYR A 25 -7.42 3.89 -1.37
N ALA A 26 -7.11 2.86 -2.15
CA ALA A 26 -6.87 3.02 -3.58
C ALA A 26 -7.06 1.69 -4.29
N GLU A 27 -7.34 1.76 -5.57
CA GLU A 27 -7.57 0.58 -6.41
C GLU A 27 -6.68 0.63 -7.63
N GLU A 28 -6.52 -0.50 -8.29
CA GLU A 28 -5.81 -0.55 -9.56
C GLU A 28 -6.51 0.38 -10.56
N GLY A 29 -5.72 1.17 -11.25
CA GLY A 29 -6.23 2.17 -12.17
C GLY A 29 -6.34 3.57 -11.58
N ASP A 30 -6.24 3.71 -10.27
CA ASP A 30 -6.32 5.02 -9.62
C ASP A 30 -5.04 5.82 -9.84
N THR A 31 -5.20 7.13 -10.02
CA THR A 31 -4.07 8.04 -10.05
C THR A 31 -3.82 8.54 -8.64
N VAL A 32 -2.57 8.46 -8.20
CA VAL A 32 -2.17 8.90 -6.86
C VAL A 32 -1.07 9.94 -6.96
N SER A 33 -0.99 10.76 -5.93
CA SER A 33 0.06 11.79 -5.80
C SER A 33 0.97 11.46 -4.63
N ALA A 34 2.20 11.92 -4.70
CA ALA A 34 3.15 11.72 -3.60
C ALA A 34 2.54 12.16 -2.28
N GLY A 35 2.61 11.30 -1.28
CA GLY A 35 2.03 11.54 0.03
C GLY A 35 0.64 10.92 0.22
N ASP A 36 0.03 10.40 -0.85
CA ASP A 36 -1.27 9.74 -0.72
C ASP A 36 -1.11 8.39 -0.01
N THR A 37 -2.06 8.06 0.86
CA THR A 37 -2.08 6.78 1.55
C THR A 37 -2.66 5.72 0.64
N VAL A 38 -1.95 4.59 0.50
CA VAL A 38 -2.40 3.47 -0.32
C VAL A 38 -2.71 2.22 0.51
N GLY A 39 -2.38 2.22 1.78
CA GLY A 39 -2.67 1.11 2.67
C GLY A 39 -2.16 1.38 4.07
N LEU A 40 -2.28 0.37 4.93
CA LEU A 40 -1.77 0.40 6.30
C LEU A 40 -0.94 -0.84 6.56
N ILE A 41 0.01 -0.73 7.48
CA ILE A 41 0.71 -1.89 8.03
C ILE A 41 0.45 -1.89 9.53
N GLU A 42 -0.05 -3.01 10.05
CA GLU A 42 -0.25 -3.20 11.48
C GLU A 42 0.96 -3.90 12.07
N VAL A 43 1.50 -3.34 13.14
CA VAL A 43 2.58 -3.95 13.92
C VAL A 43 2.18 -3.85 15.38
N MET A 44 1.91 -4.99 16.02
CA MET A 44 1.56 -5.04 17.45
C MET A 44 0.44 -4.06 17.81
N LYS A 45 -0.63 -4.06 17.01
CA LYS A 45 -1.82 -3.20 17.20
C LYS A 45 -1.55 -1.72 16.97
N SER A 46 -0.39 -1.37 16.43
CA SER A 46 -0.11 -0.01 15.97
C SER A 46 -0.26 0.01 14.46
N PHE A 47 -0.94 1.02 13.92
CA PHE A 47 -1.20 1.12 12.49
C PHE A 47 -0.34 2.22 11.91
N HIS A 48 0.35 1.91 10.81
CA HIS A 48 1.24 2.83 10.12
C HIS A 48 0.75 3.01 8.69
N GLU A 49 0.53 4.24 8.28
CA GLU A 49 0.09 4.51 6.92
C GLU A 49 1.20 4.21 5.92
N VAL A 50 0.84 3.53 4.83
CA VAL A 50 1.74 3.30 3.71
C VAL A 50 1.41 4.36 2.68
N LYS A 51 2.35 5.27 2.44
CA LYS A 51 2.17 6.38 1.50
C LYS A 51 3.09 6.21 0.30
N THR A 52 2.57 6.56 -0.87
CA THR A 52 3.43 6.60 -2.04
C THR A 52 4.32 7.83 -1.96
N GLU A 53 5.56 7.70 -2.39
CA GLU A 53 6.50 8.82 -2.43
C GLU A 53 6.54 9.46 -3.80
N GLU A 54 5.81 8.90 -4.76
CA GLU A 54 5.82 9.38 -6.14
C GLU A 54 4.40 9.46 -6.69
N ASP A 55 4.21 10.35 -7.65
CA ASP A 55 2.97 10.44 -8.40
C ASP A 55 2.92 9.29 -9.40
N GLY A 56 1.73 8.81 -9.71
CA GLY A 56 1.59 7.79 -10.73
C GLY A 56 0.21 7.19 -10.74
N THR A 57 0.05 6.18 -11.60
CA THR A 57 -1.18 5.40 -11.68
C THR A 57 -0.89 4.00 -11.16
N ILE A 58 -1.74 3.50 -10.27
CA ILE A 58 -1.57 2.16 -9.71
C ILE A 58 -1.87 1.14 -10.81
N THR A 59 -0.89 0.31 -11.12
CA THR A 59 -1.06 -0.75 -12.12
C THR A 59 -1.39 -2.08 -11.48
N LYS A 60 -0.89 -2.33 -10.27
CA LYS A 60 -1.10 -3.61 -9.62
C LYS A 60 -0.81 -3.55 -8.13
N PHE A 61 -1.64 -4.21 -7.34
CA PHE A 61 -1.32 -4.51 -5.94
C PHE A 61 -0.65 -5.88 -5.91
N LEU A 62 0.51 -5.95 -5.30
CA LEU A 62 1.31 -7.17 -5.23
C LEU A 62 0.98 -8.02 -4.01
N VAL A 63 0.23 -7.46 -3.07
CA VAL A 63 -0.21 -8.14 -1.85
C VAL A 63 -1.70 -7.90 -1.66
N GLY A 64 -2.33 -8.81 -0.95
CA GLY A 64 -3.76 -8.69 -0.63
C GLY A 64 -3.99 -8.08 0.74
N ASN A 65 -5.26 -7.81 1.02
CA ASN A 65 -5.68 -7.35 2.34
C ASN A 65 -5.37 -8.42 3.37
N GLU A 66 -4.79 -8.03 4.51
CA GLU A 66 -4.41 -8.92 5.62
C GLU A 66 -3.24 -9.84 5.32
N ASP A 67 -2.47 -9.58 4.26
CA ASP A 67 -1.27 -10.35 3.98
C ASP A 67 -0.12 -9.92 4.88
N ALA A 68 0.70 -10.89 5.28
CA ALA A 68 1.92 -10.61 6.02
C ALA A 68 2.97 -10.07 5.05
N VAL A 69 3.66 -9.00 5.43
CA VAL A 69 4.68 -8.37 4.61
C VAL A 69 5.96 -8.16 5.39
N ASP A 70 7.09 -8.11 4.67
CA ASP A 70 8.40 -7.85 5.25
C ASP A 70 8.86 -6.45 4.89
N ALA A 71 9.80 -5.92 5.65
CA ALA A 71 10.42 -4.64 5.34
C ALA A 71 11.10 -4.72 3.97
N GLY A 72 10.87 -3.72 3.14
CA GLY A 72 11.44 -3.67 1.79
C GLY A 72 10.65 -4.43 0.73
N GLN A 73 9.59 -5.12 1.13
CA GLN A 73 8.77 -5.87 0.18
C GLN A 73 7.96 -4.92 -0.69
N ASP A 74 7.89 -5.21 -1.98
CA ASP A 74 7.09 -4.41 -2.90
C ASP A 74 5.60 -4.67 -2.65
N LEU A 75 4.84 -3.61 -2.49
CA LEU A 75 3.41 -3.71 -2.17
C LEU A 75 2.52 -3.31 -3.35
N VAL A 76 2.93 -2.27 -4.07
CA VAL A 76 2.11 -1.69 -5.15
C VAL A 76 3.04 -1.28 -6.28
N GLU A 77 2.60 -1.54 -7.52
CA GLU A 77 3.31 -1.06 -8.70
C GLU A 77 2.62 0.16 -9.26
N LEU A 78 3.40 1.15 -9.63
CA LEU A 78 2.93 2.39 -10.23
C LEU A 78 3.56 2.60 -11.61
N GLU A 79 2.85 3.35 -12.41
CA GLU A 79 3.34 3.77 -13.72
C GLU A 79 3.38 5.27 -13.85
#